data_7e6b420084bee83e6cdc821a5ab9eb2b
#
_entry.id   7e6b420084bee83e6cdc821a5ab9eb2b
#
_cell.length_a   1.000
_cell.length_b   1.000
_cell.length_c   1.000
_cell.angle_alpha   90.00
_cell.angle_beta   90.00
_cell.angle_gamma   90.00
#
_symmetry.space_group_name_H-M   'P 1'
#
loop_
_entity.id
_entity.type
_entity.pdbx_description
1 polymer ?
#
loop_
_entity_poly.entity_id
_entity_poly.type
_entity_poly.pdbx_seq_one_letter_code
_entity_poly.pdbx_strand_id
1 'polypeptide(L)'
;MTPAYRAAALLAALAIAACASAPVTLVALPPAPAPEMRDAGPGPTVLLRKVTVPGYLDSFPVVVGRKGSVLAVSDSTEWAERPSLGVARVLRDALSQRLDAARVLIEGDGRIPDADLTVEFLALDPQEAVLHVDARWSFSCTAARGSRAGRSQFDVPLASATPGAVAAATTEALARLADVLAAAVPCPPRQYSDRKPTVR
;
A
#
# COMPACT_ATOMS: atom_id res chain seq x y z
N MET A 1 -27.16 57.87 -8.49
CA MET A 1 -26.92 56.49 -8.04
C MET A 1 -26.91 56.50 -6.52
N THR A 2 -27.94 55.95 -5.90
CA THR A 2 -28.17 56.04 -4.46
C THR A 2 -27.20 55.15 -3.69
N PRO A 3 -26.78 55.55 -2.47
CA PRO A 3 -25.82 54.77 -1.64
C PRO A 3 -26.28 53.31 -1.35
N ALA A 4 -27.58 53.07 -1.44
CA ALA A 4 -28.16 51.73 -1.25
C ALA A 4 -27.69 50.68 -2.30
N TYR A 5 -27.52 51.08 -3.56
CA TYR A 5 -27.01 50.15 -4.61
C TYR A 5 -25.52 49.80 -4.44
N ARG A 6 -24.74 50.72 -3.86
CA ARG A 6 -23.32 50.47 -3.56
C ARG A 6 -23.16 49.48 -2.41
N ALA A 7 -24.00 49.59 -1.40
CA ALA A 7 -24.01 48.64 -0.26
C ALA A 7 -24.47 47.23 -0.68
N ALA A 8 -25.49 47.13 -1.51
CA ALA A 8 -25.97 45.85 -2.04
C ALA A 8 -24.94 45.16 -2.96
N ALA A 9 -24.23 45.91 -3.81
CA ALA A 9 -23.18 45.37 -4.67
C ALA A 9 -21.95 44.87 -3.86
N LEU A 10 -21.57 45.54 -2.78
CA LEU A 10 -20.51 45.11 -1.87
C LEU A 10 -20.87 43.86 -1.10
N LEU A 11 -22.11 43.74 -0.61
CA LEU A 11 -22.62 42.54 0.04
C LEU A 11 -22.69 41.33 -0.92
N ALA A 12 -23.09 41.54 -2.17
CA ALA A 12 -23.11 40.48 -3.18
C ALA A 12 -21.69 40.03 -3.57
N ALA A 13 -20.72 40.94 -3.65
CA ALA A 13 -19.31 40.61 -3.92
C ALA A 13 -18.67 39.83 -2.76
N LEU A 14 -19.01 40.12 -1.49
CA LEU A 14 -18.54 39.39 -0.33
C LEU A 14 -19.12 37.95 -0.27
N ALA A 15 -20.37 37.75 -0.70
CA ALA A 15 -21.01 36.43 -0.72
C ALA A 15 -20.40 35.50 -1.77
N ILE A 16 -19.88 36.01 -2.89
CA ILE A 16 -19.23 35.22 -3.93
C ILE A 16 -17.83 34.75 -3.49
N ALA A 17 -17.12 35.52 -2.68
CA ALA A 17 -15.80 35.17 -2.16
C ALA A 17 -15.83 34.02 -1.13
N ALA A 18 -16.99 33.76 -0.50
CA ALA A 18 -17.14 32.70 0.51
C ALA A 18 -17.23 31.28 -0.06
N CYS A 19 -17.33 31.12 -1.41
CA CYS A 19 -17.43 29.80 -2.07
C CYS A 19 -16.07 29.29 -2.61
N ALA A 20 -14.94 29.91 -2.27
CA ALA A 20 -13.65 29.37 -2.63
C ALA A 20 -13.35 28.15 -1.75
N SER A 21 -13.47 26.93 -2.29
CA SER A 21 -13.01 25.72 -1.63
C SER A 21 -11.53 25.84 -1.32
N ALA A 22 -11.13 25.47 -0.10
CA ALA A 22 -9.71 25.43 0.26
C ALA A 22 -8.97 24.48 -0.68
N PRO A 23 -7.73 24.78 -1.09
CA PRO A 23 -6.94 23.91 -1.94
C PRO A 23 -6.69 22.59 -1.23
N VAL A 24 -6.94 21.46 -1.93
CA VAL A 24 -6.65 20.13 -1.43
C VAL A 24 -5.19 19.79 -1.73
N THR A 25 -4.46 19.34 -0.71
CA THR A 25 -3.10 18.83 -0.85
C THR A 25 -3.16 17.34 -1.11
N LEU A 26 -2.42 16.84 -2.10
CA LEU A 26 -2.33 15.40 -2.36
C LEU A 26 -1.06 14.81 -1.74
N VAL A 27 -1.20 13.68 -1.07
CA VAL A 27 -0.09 12.88 -0.52
C VAL A 27 -0.06 11.51 -1.17
N ALA A 28 1.14 11.05 -1.55
CA ALA A 28 1.36 9.71 -2.06
C ALA A 28 2.17 8.88 -1.05
N LEU A 29 2.03 7.56 -1.08
CA LEU A 29 2.94 6.68 -0.35
C LEU A 29 4.35 6.80 -0.95
N PRO A 30 5.36 7.16 -0.14
CA PRO A 30 6.74 7.20 -0.61
C PRO A 30 7.26 5.79 -0.96
N PRO A 31 8.35 5.68 -1.74
CA PRO A 31 8.98 4.38 -1.98
C PRO A 31 9.45 3.75 -0.67
N ALA A 32 9.38 2.42 -0.58
CA ALA A 32 9.87 1.70 0.57
C ALA A 32 11.40 1.86 0.72
N PRO A 33 11.91 1.95 1.96
CA PRO A 33 13.34 1.94 2.21
C PRO A 33 13.94 0.64 1.69
N ALA A 34 15.11 0.76 1.03
CA ALA A 34 15.85 -0.41 0.58
C ALA A 34 16.30 -1.24 1.80
N PRO A 35 16.22 -2.57 1.73
CA PRO A 35 16.79 -3.42 2.76
C PRO A 35 18.31 -3.26 2.78
N GLU A 36 18.93 -3.47 3.93
CA GLU A 36 20.36 -3.73 3.97
C GLU A 36 20.64 -4.93 3.07
N MET A 37 21.63 -4.75 2.17
CA MET A 37 21.91 -5.61 1.03
C MET A 37 21.81 -7.10 1.38
N ARG A 38 20.82 -7.79 0.83
CA ARG A 38 20.74 -9.25 0.84
C ARG A 38 21.05 -9.73 -0.58
N ASP A 39 22.02 -10.61 -0.70
CA ASP A 39 22.17 -11.41 -1.91
C ASP A 39 20.93 -12.30 -2.05
N ALA A 40 19.94 -11.80 -2.75
CA ALA A 40 18.79 -12.59 -3.14
C ALA A 40 19.20 -13.52 -4.27
N GLY A 41 19.90 -14.60 -3.93
CA GLY A 41 20.28 -15.65 -4.87
C GLY A 41 19.08 -16.22 -5.66
N PRO A 42 19.30 -17.12 -6.62
CA PRO A 42 18.23 -17.70 -7.42
C PRO A 42 17.16 -18.32 -6.51
N GLY A 43 15.88 -18.07 -6.82
CA GLY A 43 14.77 -18.53 -6.01
C GLY A 43 13.45 -18.47 -6.77
N PRO A 44 12.34 -18.86 -6.12
CA PRO A 44 11.04 -18.91 -6.75
C PRO A 44 10.55 -17.52 -7.17
N THR A 45 9.79 -17.50 -8.26
CA THR A 45 9.07 -16.30 -8.71
C THR A 45 7.75 -16.16 -7.97
N VAL A 46 7.41 -14.94 -7.59
CA VAL A 46 6.20 -14.60 -6.82
C VAL A 46 5.36 -13.59 -7.58
N LEU A 47 4.08 -13.88 -7.74
CA LEU A 47 3.10 -12.92 -8.25
C LEU A 47 2.25 -12.39 -7.08
N LEU A 48 2.30 -11.09 -6.85
CA LEU A 48 1.39 -10.41 -5.92
C LEU A 48 0.01 -10.28 -6.59
N ARG A 49 -0.88 -11.24 -6.32
CA ARG A 49 -2.22 -11.34 -6.94
C ARG A 49 -3.16 -10.27 -6.47
N LYS A 50 -3.22 -10.10 -5.16
CA LYS A 50 -4.24 -9.25 -4.54
C LYS A 50 -3.72 -8.66 -3.24
N VAL A 51 -3.94 -7.37 -3.11
CA VAL A 51 -3.81 -6.64 -1.84
C VAL A 51 -5.14 -5.98 -1.54
N THR A 52 -5.65 -6.19 -0.34
CA THR A 52 -6.88 -5.53 0.12
C THR A 52 -6.61 -4.77 1.40
N VAL A 53 -7.22 -3.60 1.52
CA VAL A 53 -7.23 -2.79 2.73
C VAL A 53 -8.67 -2.68 3.24
N PRO A 54 -8.89 -2.37 4.53
CA PRO A 54 -10.24 -2.12 5.04
C PRO A 54 -10.95 -1.03 4.24
N GLY A 55 -12.23 -1.24 3.93
CA GLY A 55 -12.98 -0.31 3.07
C GLY A 55 -13.05 1.12 3.59
N TYR A 56 -12.99 1.32 4.93
CA TYR A 56 -12.95 2.65 5.53
C TYR A 56 -11.62 3.39 5.30
N LEU A 57 -10.55 2.69 4.94
CA LEU A 57 -9.27 3.26 4.55
C LEU A 57 -9.15 3.46 3.05
N ASP A 58 -9.95 2.75 2.23
CA ASP A 58 -9.86 2.81 0.77
C ASP A 58 -10.65 3.99 0.19
N SER A 59 -10.42 5.16 0.76
CA SER A 59 -11.01 6.45 0.39
C SER A 59 -9.93 7.51 0.22
N PHE A 60 -10.23 8.59 -0.49
CA PHE A 60 -9.25 9.65 -0.73
C PHE A 60 -8.87 10.46 0.52
N PRO A 61 -9.82 10.84 1.43
CA PRO A 61 -9.43 11.51 2.65
C PRO A 61 -8.50 10.66 3.50
N VAL A 62 -7.39 11.26 3.96
CA VAL A 62 -6.39 10.54 4.77
C VAL A 62 -6.90 10.37 6.20
N VAL A 63 -7.03 9.14 6.64
CA VAL A 63 -7.29 8.82 8.05
C VAL A 63 -6.00 9.10 8.83
N VAL A 64 -6.05 10.03 9.77
CA VAL A 64 -4.90 10.46 10.59
C VAL A 64 -4.97 9.98 12.04
N GLY A 65 -6.09 9.36 12.41
CA GLY A 65 -6.25 8.82 13.76
C GLY A 65 -7.48 7.94 13.89
N ARG A 66 -7.45 7.04 14.88
CA ARG A 66 -8.59 6.20 15.26
C ARG A 66 -8.71 6.12 16.79
N LYS A 67 -9.92 6.34 17.29
CA LYS A 67 -10.24 6.14 18.70
C LYS A 67 -11.53 5.31 18.82
N GLY A 68 -11.37 4.03 19.12
CA GLY A 68 -12.47 3.08 19.09
C GLY A 68 -13.07 2.95 17.67
N SER A 69 -14.34 3.30 17.52
CA SER A 69 -15.06 3.30 16.22
C SER A 69 -14.98 4.64 15.47
N VAL A 70 -14.40 5.69 16.08
CA VAL A 70 -14.33 7.01 15.48
C VAL A 70 -13.01 7.17 14.72
N LEU A 71 -13.09 7.64 13.48
CA LEU A 71 -11.96 7.96 12.63
C LEU A 71 -11.79 9.47 12.57
N ALA A 72 -10.57 9.95 12.76
CA ALA A 72 -10.17 11.30 12.44
C ALA A 72 -9.58 11.30 11.03
N VAL A 73 -10.11 12.18 10.17
CA VAL A 73 -9.65 12.35 8.79
C VAL A 73 -9.05 13.74 8.61
N SER A 74 -8.18 13.89 7.63
CA SER A 74 -7.64 15.20 7.25
C SER A 74 -8.69 16.00 6.48
N ASP A 75 -8.88 17.27 6.82
CA ASP A 75 -9.85 18.16 6.18
C ASP A 75 -9.34 18.75 4.85
N SER A 76 -8.03 18.73 4.61
CA SER A 76 -7.39 19.42 3.49
C SER A 76 -6.35 18.57 2.74
N THR A 77 -6.21 17.29 3.09
CA THR A 77 -5.25 16.40 2.44
C THR A 77 -5.92 15.09 2.07
N GLU A 78 -5.69 14.69 0.82
CA GLU A 78 -6.20 13.45 0.26
C GLU A 78 -5.06 12.59 -0.28
N TRP A 79 -5.30 11.29 -0.41
CA TRP A 79 -4.39 10.40 -1.10
C TRP A 79 -4.37 10.74 -2.60
N ALA A 80 -3.17 10.77 -3.19
CA ALA A 80 -3.02 10.98 -4.64
C ALA A 80 -3.53 9.80 -5.49
N GLU A 81 -3.65 8.64 -4.88
CA GLU A 81 -4.21 7.42 -5.46
C GLU A 81 -5.01 6.66 -4.38
N ARG A 82 -5.90 5.75 -4.77
CA ARG A 82 -6.60 4.91 -3.78
C ARG A 82 -5.60 4.14 -2.94
N PRO A 83 -5.77 4.10 -1.60
CA PRO A 83 -4.88 3.37 -0.69
C PRO A 83 -4.62 1.93 -1.09
N SER A 84 -5.63 1.19 -1.55
CA SER A 84 -5.46 -0.19 -2.05
C SER A 84 -4.44 -0.30 -3.18
N LEU A 85 -4.41 0.68 -4.11
CA LEU A 85 -3.47 0.71 -5.22
C LEU A 85 -2.06 1.12 -4.76
N GLY A 86 -1.97 2.17 -3.94
CA GLY A 86 -0.71 2.66 -3.39
C GLY A 86 -0.01 1.61 -2.51
N VAL A 87 -0.76 0.95 -1.63
CA VAL A 87 -0.27 -0.13 -0.78
C VAL A 87 0.22 -1.32 -1.61
N ALA A 88 -0.53 -1.73 -2.64
CA ALA A 88 -0.12 -2.81 -3.52
C ALA A 88 1.17 -2.46 -4.30
N ARG A 89 1.26 -1.23 -4.81
CA ARG A 89 2.46 -0.73 -5.51
C ARG A 89 3.69 -0.76 -4.60
N VAL A 90 3.61 -0.13 -3.43
CA VAL A 90 4.73 -0.03 -2.50
C VAL A 90 5.13 -1.41 -1.94
N LEU A 91 4.17 -2.27 -1.63
CA LEU A 91 4.46 -3.64 -1.17
C LEU A 91 5.17 -4.46 -2.24
N ARG A 92 4.74 -4.37 -3.50
CA ARG A 92 5.42 -5.03 -4.62
C ARG A 92 6.85 -4.53 -4.79
N ASP A 93 7.05 -3.22 -4.73
CA ASP A 93 8.37 -2.63 -4.86
C ASP A 93 9.29 -3.05 -3.69
N ALA A 94 8.75 -3.08 -2.46
CA ALA A 94 9.46 -3.58 -1.28
C ALA A 94 9.84 -5.07 -1.40
N LEU A 95 8.94 -5.90 -1.94
CA LEU A 95 9.24 -7.31 -2.23
C LEU A 95 10.31 -7.46 -3.32
N SER A 96 10.26 -6.64 -4.37
CA SER A 96 11.24 -6.65 -5.46
C SER A 96 12.65 -6.33 -4.97
N GLN A 97 12.78 -5.47 -3.97
CA GLN A 97 14.06 -5.15 -3.35
C GLN A 97 14.62 -6.30 -2.48
N ARG A 98 13.77 -7.21 -2.00
CA ARG A 98 14.12 -8.31 -1.09
C ARG A 98 14.31 -9.65 -1.80
N LEU A 99 13.55 -9.87 -2.87
CA LEU A 99 13.54 -11.13 -3.61
C LEU A 99 14.29 -11.07 -4.95
N ASP A 100 14.87 -9.93 -5.32
CA ASP A 100 15.26 -9.59 -6.70
C ASP A 100 14.03 -9.20 -7.55
N ALA A 101 14.18 -8.11 -8.32
CA ALA A 101 13.13 -7.57 -9.18
C ALA A 101 12.67 -8.58 -10.25
N ALA A 102 13.57 -9.43 -10.75
CA ALA A 102 13.25 -10.46 -11.73
C ALA A 102 12.36 -11.58 -11.18
N ARG A 103 12.25 -11.69 -9.85
CA ARG A 103 11.45 -12.72 -9.17
C ARG A 103 10.06 -12.25 -8.77
N VAL A 104 9.79 -10.96 -8.74
CA VAL A 104 8.46 -10.42 -8.45
C VAL A 104 7.77 -10.10 -9.76
N LEU A 105 6.77 -10.93 -10.11
CA LEU A 105 6.03 -10.81 -11.35
C LEU A 105 4.87 -9.83 -11.20
N ILE A 106 4.51 -9.23 -12.34
CA ILE A 106 3.29 -8.45 -12.49
C ILE A 106 2.28 -9.21 -13.35
N GLU A 107 1.02 -8.90 -13.17
CA GLU A 107 -0.05 -9.48 -13.97
C GLU A 107 0.16 -9.08 -15.45
N GLY A 108 0.09 -10.07 -16.36
CA GLY A 108 0.39 -9.85 -17.78
C GLY A 108 1.85 -10.06 -18.20
N ASP A 109 2.77 -10.39 -17.32
CA ASP A 109 4.18 -10.66 -17.63
C ASP A 109 4.40 -11.88 -18.57
N GLY A 110 3.39 -12.70 -18.76
CA GLY A 110 3.46 -13.92 -19.60
C GLY A 110 4.22 -15.08 -18.96
N ARG A 111 4.92 -14.87 -17.86
CA ARG A 111 5.57 -15.93 -17.07
C ARG A 111 4.58 -16.56 -16.11
N ILE A 112 4.73 -17.86 -15.86
CA ILE A 112 3.92 -18.55 -14.85
C ILE A 112 4.66 -18.44 -13.51
N PRO A 113 4.06 -17.84 -12.47
CA PRO A 113 4.69 -17.71 -11.17
C PRO A 113 4.87 -19.07 -10.49
N ASP A 114 5.90 -19.21 -9.65
CA ASP A 114 6.04 -20.36 -8.76
C ASP A 114 5.09 -20.27 -7.58
N ALA A 115 4.81 -19.05 -7.11
CA ALA A 115 3.89 -18.76 -6.03
C ALA A 115 2.99 -17.56 -6.35
N ASP A 116 1.72 -17.69 -6.01
CA ASP A 116 0.76 -16.59 -5.91
C ASP A 116 0.70 -16.11 -4.46
N LEU A 117 0.84 -14.81 -4.24
CA LEU A 117 0.72 -14.16 -2.94
C LEU A 117 -0.55 -13.31 -2.88
N THR A 118 -1.32 -13.51 -1.83
CA THR A 118 -2.46 -12.66 -1.45
C THR A 118 -2.20 -12.05 -0.09
N VAL A 119 -2.49 -10.76 0.07
CA VAL A 119 -2.37 -10.02 1.33
C VAL A 119 -3.67 -9.28 1.62
N GLU A 120 -4.19 -9.44 2.82
CA GLU A 120 -5.36 -8.77 3.34
C GLU A 120 -4.99 -8.01 4.62
N PHE A 121 -5.06 -6.69 4.57
CA PHE A 121 -4.95 -5.88 5.77
C PHE A 121 -6.29 -5.88 6.50
N LEU A 122 -6.28 -6.31 7.75
CA LEU A 122 -7.42 -6.24 8.66
C LEU A 122 -7.43 -4.92 9.42
N ALA A 123 -6.22 -4.37 9.65
CA ALA A 123 -6.01 -3.05 10.19
C ALA A 123 -4.75 -2.43 9.61
N LEU A 124 -4.80 -1.14 9.37
CA LEU A 124 -3.67 -0.27 9.02
C LEU A 124 -4.00 1.11 9.61
N ASP A 125 -4.15 1.13 10.93
CA ASP A 125 -4.83 2.18 11.66
C ASP A 125 -3.85 3.11 12.41
N PRO A 126 -3.83 4.40 12.10
CA PRO A 126 -3.16 5.37 12.96
C PRO A 126 -3.86 5.44 14.34
N GLN A 127 -3.12 5.14 15.40
CA GLN A 127 -3.60 5.20 16.79
C GLN A 127 -2.58 5.93 17.64
N GLU A 128 -2.96 7.10 18.19
CA GLU A 128 -2.07 7.92 19.06
C GLU A 128 -0.66 8.09 18.48
N ALA A 129 0.33 7.32 18.98
CA ALA A 129 1.73 7.43 18.62
C ALA A 129 2.22 6.27 17.72
N VAL A 130 1.31 5.41 17.21
CA VAL A 130 1.66 4.25 16.39
C VAL A 130 0.70 4.08 15.21
N LEU A 131 1.19 3.46 14.16
CA LEU A 131 0.37 2.86 13.13
C LEU A 131 0.23 1.36 13.48
N HIS A 132 -0.97 0.95 13.86
CA HIS A 132 -1.27 -0.45 14.15
C HIS A 132 -1.48 -1.22 12.85
N VAL A 133 -0.76 -2.33 12.69
CA VAL A 133 -0.79 -3.18 11.49
C VAL A 133 -1.26 -4.57 11.85
N ASP A 134 -2.27 -5.05 11.15
CA ASP A 134 -2.73 -6.43 11.20
C ASP A 134 -2.99 -6.90 9.77
N ALA A 135 -2.19 -7.85 9.31
CA ALA A 135 -2.26 -8.37 7.95
C ALA A 135 -2.29 -9.90 7.95
N ARG A 136 -3.20 -10.46 7.18
CA ARG A 136 -3.21 -11.87 6.78
C ARG A 136 -2.55 -12.01 5.41
N TRP A 137 -1.84 -13.09 5.23
CA TRP A 137 -1.23 -13.38 3.95
C TRP A 137 -1.26 -14.88 3.65
N SER A 138 -1.26 -15.21 2.37
CA SER A 138 -1.19 -16.59 1.92
C SER A 138 -0.40 -16.72 0.62
N PHE A 139 0.45 -17.74 0.59
CA PHE A 139 1.12 -18.23 -0.62
C PHE A 139 0.44 -19.48 -1.11
N SER A 140 0.24 -19.58 -2.43
CA SER A 140 -0.22 -20.78 -3.13
C SER A 140 0.82 -21.17 -4.18
N CYS A 141 1.44 -22.35 -4.06
CA CYS A 141 2.43 -22.81 -5.02
C CYS A 141 1.75 -23.36 -6.27
N THR A 142 2.22 -22.95 -7.44
CA THR A 142 1.59 -23.33 -8.73
C THR A 142 1.95 -24.76 -9.16
N ALA A 143 3.17 -25.22 -8.92
CA ALA A 143 3.66 -26.52 -9.36
C ALA A 143 3.63 -27.62 -8.27
N ALA A 144 3.65 -27.24 -7.00
CA ALA A 144 3.61 -28.15 -5.86
C ALA A 144 2.29 -27.99 -5.12
N ARG A 145 1.72 -29.07 -4.58
CA ARG A 145 0.61 -28.96 -3.64
C ARG A 145 1.12 -28.41 -2.30
N GLY A 146 1.47 -27.13 -2.30
CA GLY A 146 1.94 -26.41 -1.12
C GLY A 146 1.22 -25.07 -1.00
N SER A 147 0.84 -24.76 0.21
CA SER A 147 0.38 -23.43 0.58
C SER A 147 0.98 -23.07 1.93
N ARG A 148 1.22 -21.79 2.13
CA ARG A 148 1.62 -21.24 3.43
C ARG A 148 0.81 -20.01 3.69
N ALA A 149 0.20 -19.94 4.86
CA ALA A 149 -0.53 -18.76 5.29
C ALA A 149 -0.02 -18.30 6.65
N GLY A 150 -0.19 -17.03 6.93
CA GLY A 150 0.19 -16.44 8.19
C GLY A 150 -0.55 -15.14 8.49
N ARG A 151 -0.27 -14.61 9.66
CA ARG A 151 -0.74 -13.31 10.14
C ARG A 151 0.43 -12.57 10.72
N SER A 152 0.53 -11.30 10.40
CA SER A 152 1.55 -10.38 10.92
C SER A 152 0.86 -9.25 11.66
N GLN A 153 1.19 -9.09 12.93
CA GLN A 153 0.67 -8.01 13.78
C GLN A 153 1.86 -7.29 14.41
N PHE A 154 1.92 -5.99 14.21
CA PHE A 154 2.97 -5.13 14.77
C PHE A 154 2.57 -3.67 14.70
N ASP A 155 3.27 -2.84 15.46
CA ASP A 155 3.10 -1.41 15.49
C ASP A 155 4.34 -0.73 14.86
N VAL A 156 4.09 0.36 14.13
CA VAL A 156 5.13 1.24 13.60
C VAL A 156 5.00 2.59 14.30
N PRO A 157 6.10 3.19 14.80
CA PRO A 157 6.04 4.50 15.40
C PRO A 157 5.45 5.55 14.44
N LEU A 158 4.51 6.34 14.93
CA LEU A 158 3.90 7.44 14.21
C LEU A 158 4.42 8.77 14.81
N ALA A 159 5.19 9.50 14.02
CA ALA A 159 5.83 10.73 14.50
C ALA A 159 4.81 11.83 14.87
N SER A 160 3.67 11.86 14.20
CA SER A 160 2.57 12.80 14.44
C SER A 160 1.28 12.32 13.74
N ALA A 161 0.14 12.85 14.17
CA ALA A 161 -1.16 12.60 13.50
C ALA A 161 -1.33 13.48 12.25
N THR A 162 -0.36 13.45 11.34
CA THR A 162 -0.39 14.21 10.07
C THR A 162 -0.41 13.26 8.88
N PRO A 163 -1.02 13.62 7.72
CA PRO A 163 -1.07 12.80 6.53
C PRO A 163 0.31 12.31 6.06
N GLY A 164 1.33 13.18 6.10
CA GLY A 164 2.69 12.81 5.72
C GLY A 164 3.33 11.78 6.66
N ALA A 165 3.10 11.90 7.97
CA ALA A 165 3.59 10.93 8.96
C ALA A 165 2.88 9.58 8.79
N VAL A 166 1.57 9.57 8.52
CA VAL A 166 0.81 8.34 8.22
C VAL A 166 1.34 7.67 6.96
N ALA A 167 1.60 8.43 5.88
CA ALA A 167 2.18 7.90 4.65
C ALA A 167 3.56 7.26 4.90
N ALA A 168 4.43 7.92 5.65
CA ALA A 168 5.75 7.41 5.98
C ALA A 168 5.67 6.13 6.84
N ALA A 169 4.84 6.13 7.90
CA ALA A 169 4.65 4.96 8.76
C ALA A 169 4.02 3.79 7.99
N THR A 170 3.09 4.06 7.08
CA THR A 170 2.51 3.03 6.19
C THR A 170 3.59 2.40 5.31
N THR A 171 4.45 3.19 4.71
CA THR A 171 5.55 2.68 3.88
C THR A 171 6.53 1.83 4.69
N GLU A 172 6.88 2.26 5.90
CA GLU A 172 7.72 1.47 6.81
C GLU A 172 7.05 0.14 7.20
N ALA A 173 5.73 0.16 7.46
CA ALA A 173 4.96 -1.04 7.72
C ALA A 173 5.00 -2.04 6.55
N LEU A 174 4.86 -1.54 5.33
CA LEU A 174 4.95 -2.36 4.11
C LEU A 174 6.35 -2.95 3.90
N ALA A 175 7.40 -2.19 4.23
CA ALA A 175 8.77 -2.67 4.20
C ALA A 175 8.99 -3.83 5.20
N ARG A 176 8.53 -3.70 6.45
CA ARG A 176 8.60 -4.76 7.46
C ARG A 176 7.78 -5.99 7.08
N LEU A 177 6.59 -5.78 6.54
CA LEU A 177 5.77 -6.90 6.04
C LEU A 177 6.47 -7.62 4.88
N ALA A 178 7.11 -6.89 3.97
CA ALA A 178 7.86 -7.48 2.86
C ALA A 178 9.05 -8.34 3.34
N ASP A 179 9.71 -7.99 4.47
CA ASP A 179 10.74 -8.84 5.08
C ASP A 179 10.17 -10.18 5.52
N VAL A 180 9.01 -10.16 6.19
CA VAL A 180 8.31 -11.37 6.63
C VAL A 180 7.90 -12.23 5.43
N LEU A 181 7.31 -11.61 4.40
CA LEU A 181 6.83 -12.30 3.21
C LEU A 181 7.98 -12.92 2.41
N ALA A 182 9.09 -12.19 2.23
CA ALA A 182 10.27 -12.69 1.53
C ALA A 182 10.87 -13.93 2.21
N ALA A 183 10.90 -13.95 3.55
CA ALA A 183 11.35 -15.10 4.33
C ALA A 183 10.35 -16.26 4.36
N ALA A 184 9.09 -16.00 3.99
CA ALA A 184 8.01 -16.97 4.09
C ALA A 184 7.72 -17.73 2.79
N VAL A 185 8.32 -17.37 1.65
CA VAL A 185 8.05 -18.01 0.35
C VAL A 185 8.31 -19.52 0.45
N PRO A 186 7.28 -20.39 0.31
CA PRO A 186 7.42 -21.82 0.60
C PRO A 186 7.76 -22.64 -0.64
N CYS A 187 7.68 -22.06 -1.83
CA CYS A 187 7.70 -22.80 -3.08
C CYS A 187 9.14 -22.96 -3.59
N PRO A 188 9.54 -24.17 -4.03
CA PRO A 188 10.80 -24.35 -4.73
C PRO A 188 10.74 -23.65 -6.10
N PRO A 189 11.87 -23.14 -6.60
CA PRO A 189 11.92 -22.62 -7.96
C PRO A 189 11.62 -23.73 -8.95
N ARG A 190 10.92 -23.42 -10.03
CA ARG A 190 10.71 -24.38 -11.11
C ARG A 190 12.05 -24.76 -11.72
N GLN A 191 12.32 -26.07 -11.74
CA GLN A 191 13.38 -26.57 -12.57
C GLN A 191 12.87 -26.52 -14.02
N TYR A 192 13.34 -25.52 -14.78
CA TYR A 192 13.14 -25.50 -16.21
C TYR A 192 13.92 -26.69 -16.79
N SER A 193 13.25 -27.85 -16.94
CA SER A 193 13.87 -28.97 -17.65
C SER A 193 13.94 -28.55 -19.13
N ASP A 194 15.14 -28.24 -19.57
CA ASP A 194 15.52 -28.14 -20.98
C ASP A 194 15.27 -29.50 -21.69
N ARG A 195 14.02 -29.89 -21.82
CA ARG A 195 13.68 -30.92 -22.80
C ARG A 195 13.74 -30.25 -24.17
N LYS A 196 14.92 -30.30 -24.78
CA LYS A 196 15.03 -30.14 -26.22
C LYS A 196 13.94 -31.01 -26.86
N PRO A 197 13.07 -30.48 -27.71
CA PRO A 197 12.18 -31.33 -28.52
C PRO A 197 13.06 -32.22 -29.37
N THR A 198 12.99 -33.52 -29.12
CA THR A 198 13.58 -34.51 -30.01
C THR A 198 12.73 -34.48 -31.29
N VAL A 199 13.19 -33.75 -32.28
CA VAL A 199 12.64 -33.80 -33.65
C VAL A 199 12.94 -35.21 -34.18
N ARG A 200 11.89 -35.99 -34.38
CA ARG A 200 11.92 -37.21 -35.21
C ARG A 200 11.59 -36.86 -36.66
#